data_65b2717ffe53a06bdff5295f70c8aced
#
_entry.id   65b2717ffe53a06bdff5295f70c8aced
#
_cell.length_a   1.000
_cell.length_b   1.000
_cell.length_c   1.000
_cell.angle_alpha   90.00
_cell.angle_beta   90.00
_cell.angle_gamma   90.00
#
_symmetry.space_group_name_H-M   'P 1'
#
loop_
_entity.id
_entity.type
_entity.pdbx_description
1 polymer ?
#
loop_
_entity_poly.entity_id
_entity_poly.type
_entity_poly.pdbx_seq_one_letter_code
_entity_poly.pdbx_strand_id
1 'polypeptide(L)'
;MLKLTKKADYGLIALKHLAVHQAGVPATVRSCSAKDIAESYGIPLPLLSKILQKLAKAGFLRSEHGTNGGYLLARDPRDITALEVIRLIDGPIFLTSCFTEHGMCSHSERCSVREPLRKVHEGILRLLSNITILDMTHDDPAPAGIPPEQLYELGGGLIAPGLRNKTI
;
A
#
# COMPACT_ATOMS: atom_id res chain seq x y z
N MET A 1 7.45 -12.90 7.25
CA MET A 1 8.33 -11.97 6.48
C MET A 1 7.42 -10.96 5.79
N LEU A 2 7.61 -9.68 6.06
CA LEU A 2 6.83 -8.61 5.43
C LEU A 2 7.12 -8.60 3.92
N LYS A 3 6.14 -9.01 3.12
CA LYS A 3 6.23 -9.03 1.66
C LYS A 3 4.87 -8.67 1.08
N LEU A 4 4.80 -7.59 0.32
CA LEU A 4 3.64 -7.31 -0.49
C LEU A 4 3.50 -8.39 -1.57
N THR A 5 2.28 -8.85 -1.77
CA THR A 5 2.01 -9.74 -2.90
C THR A 5 1.89 -8.94 -4.19
N LYS A 6 2.14 -9.59 -5.33
CA LYS A 6 1.86 -8.97 -6.64
C LYS A 6 0.41 -8.52 -6.79
N LYS A 7 -0.52 -9.13 -6.04
CA LYS A 7 -1.94 -8.70 -6.08
C LYS A 7 -2.12 -7.33 -5.44
N ALA A 8 -1.47 -7.07 -4.31
CA ALA A 8 -1.51 -5.77 -3.67
C ALA A 8 -0.84 -4.69 -4.55
N ASP A 9 0.33 -5.01 -5.13
CA ASP A 9 0.99 -4.11 -6.09
C ASP A 9 0.06 -3.75 -7.25
N TYR A 10 -0.58 -4.75 -7.88
CA TYR A 10 -1.50 -4.52 -8.99
C TYR A 10 -2.74 -3.72 -8.57
N GLY A 11 -3.21 -3.88 -7.33
CA GLY A 11 -4.30 -3.07 -6.79
C GLY A 11 -3.91 -1.59 -6.65
N LEU A 12 -2.72 -1.32 -6.12
CA LEU A 12 -2.18 0.03 -5.98
C LEU A 12 -1.93 0.67 -7.36
N ILE A 13 -1.33 -0.07 -8.30
CA ILE A 13 -1.11 0.39 -9.68
C ILE A 13 -2.43 0.76 -10.36
N ALA A 14 -3.46 -0.07 -10.23
CA ALA A 14 -4.76 0.18 -10.84
C ALA A 14 -5.43 1.45 -10.25
N LEU A 15 -5.39 1.63 -8.94
CA LEU A 15 -5.94 2.82 -8.28
C LEU A 15 -5.16 4.09 -8.69
N LYS A 16 -3.82 4.03 -8.72
CA LYS A 16 -2.97 5.11 -9.22
C LYS A 16 -3.33 5.48 -10.67
N HIS A 17 -3.44 4.47 -11.56
CA HIS A 17 -3.80 4.69 -12.96
C HIS A 17 -5.14 5.42 -13.09
N LEU A 18 -6.16 4.96 -12.35
CA LEU A 18 -7.49 5.59 -12.35
C LEU A 18 -7.43 7.02 -11.80
N ALA A 19 -6.66 7.28 -10.76
CA ALA A 19 -6.50 8.62 -10.20
C ALA A 19 -5.88 9.59 -11.22
N VAL A 20 -4.82 9.18 -11.91
CA VAL A 20 -4.18 9.98 -12.97
C VAL A 20 -5.13 10.20 -14.14
N HIS A 21 -5.81 9.14 -14.59
CA HIS A 21 -6.72 9.22 -15.74
C HIS A 21 -7.95 10.09 -15.48
N GLN A 22 -8.41 10.15 -14.24
CA GLN A 22 -9.58 10.95 -13.86
C GLN A 22 -9.24 12.42 -13.54
N ALA A 23 -7.98 12.73 -13.35
CA ALA A 23 -7.52 14.09 -13.09
C ALA A 23 -7.74 14.97 -14.34
N GLY A 24 -8.57 16.02 -14.20
CA GLY A 24 -8.79 17.00 -15.29
C GLY A 24 -9.67 16.55 -16.45
N VAL A 25 -10.28 15.35 -16.40
CA VAL A 25 -11.14 14.82 -17.46
C VAL A 25 -12.63 14.97 -17.10
N PRO A 26 -13.50 15.32 -18.07
CA PRO A 26 -14.96 15.38 -17.84
C PRO A 26 -15.51 14.02 -17.35
N ALA A 27 -16.56 14.07 -16.52
CA ALA A 27 -17.14 12.88 -15.89
C ALA A 27 -17.60 11.80 -16.89
N THR A 28 -17.90 12.18 -18.11
CA THR A 28 -18.39 11.30 -19.19
C THR A 28 -17.30 10.43 -19.83
N VAL A 29 -16.00 10.67 -19.54
CA VAL A 29 -14.86 9.99 -20.19
C VAL A 29 -13.91 9.37 -19.15
N ARG A 30 -14.35 9.24 -17.92
CA ARG A 30 -13.44 8.91 -16.78
C ARG A 30 -13.24 7.43 -16.52
N SER A 31 -14.07 6.54 -17.07
CA SER A 31 -13.94 5.11 -16.81
C SER A 31 -12.82 4.48 -17.65
N CYS A 32 -12.00 3.64 -17.03
CA CYS A 32 -11.01 2.84 -17.71
C CYS A 32 -11.41 1.37 -17.68
N SER A 33 -11.29 0.67 -18.81
CA SER A 33 -11.56 -0.75 -18.85
C SER A 33 -10.44 -1.54 -18.12
N ALA A 34 -10.78 -2.69 -17.58
CA ALA A 34 -9.78 -3.58 -16.98
C ALA A 34 -8.72 -4.01 -18.01
N LYS A 35 -9.10 -4.08 -19.30
CA LYS A 35 -8.21 -4.44 -20.39
C LYS A 35 -7.15 -3.36 -20.62
N ASP A 36 -7.57 -2.09 -20.71
CA ASP A 36 -6.65 -0.96 -20.94
C ASP A 36 -5.61 -0.85 -19.80
N ILE A 37 -6.05 -1.01 -18.55
CA ILE A 37 -5.14 -1.02 -17.40
C ILE A 37 -4.19 -2.22 -17.48
N ALA A 38 -4.70 -3.41 -17.82
CA ALA A 38 -3.90 -4.62 -17.90
C ALA A 38 -2.81 -4.50 -18.98
N GLU A 39 -3.16 -3.98 -20.16
CA GLU A 39 -2.23 -3.75 -21.27
C GLU A 39 -1.19 -2.69 -20.94
N SER A 40 -1.58 -1.59 -20.30
CA SER A 40 -0.66 -0.50 -19.91
C SER A 40 0.48 -0.95 -18.99
N TYR A 41 0.24 -1.95 -18.15
CA TYR A 41 1.21 -2.41 -17.14
C TYR A 41 1.67 -3.85 -17.31
N GLY A 42 1.24 -4.55 -18.39
CA GLY A 42 1.58 -5.95 -18.61
C GLY A 42 1.03 -6.89 -17.52
N ILE A 43 -0.13 -6.55 -16.92
CA ILE A 43 -0.76 -7.34 -15.87
C ILE A 43 -1.71 -8.38 -16.51
N PRO A 44 -1.70 -9.65 -16.06
CA PRO A 44 -2.65 -10.63 -16.57
C PRO A 44 -4.10 -10.19 -16.29
N LEU A 45 -4.88 -9.99 -17.37
CA LEU A 45 -6.25 -9.50 -17.31
C LEU A 45 -7.16 -10.28 -16.34
N PRO A 46 -7.14 -11.64 -16.30
CA PRO A 46 -7.99 -12.38 -15.37
C PRO A 46 -7.66 -12.11 -13.91
N LEU A 47 -6.40 -11.84 -13.59
CA LEU A 47 -5.96 -11.50 -12.24
C LEU A 47 -6.39 -10.08 -11.88
N LEU A 48 -6.13 -9.11 -12.76
CA LEU A 48 -6.51 -7.72 -12.56
C LEU A 48 -8.03 -7.56 -12.40
N SER A 49 -8.81 -8.25 -13.22
CA SER A 49 -10.29 -8.22 -13.14
C SER A 49 -10.80 -8.66 -11.76
N LYS A 50 -10.20 -9.70 -11.16
CA LYS A 50 -10.56 -10.15 -9.79
C LYS A 50 -10.19 -9.10 -8.73
N ILE A 51 -9.06 -8.42 -8.90
CA ILE A 51 -8.62 -7.37 -7.99
C ILE A 51 -9.55 -6.16 -8.08
N LEU A 52 -9.88 -5.70 -9.30
CA LEU A 52 -10.80 -4.58 -9.52
C LEU A 52 -12.20 -4.86 -8.98
N GLN A 53 -12.71 -6.09 -9.16
CA GLN A 53 -13.98 -6.51 -8.56
C GLN A 53 -13.92 -6.48 -7.02
N LYS A 54 -12.81 -6.91 -6.42
CA LYS A 54 -12.63 -6.86 -4.96
C LYS A 54 -12.60 -5.43 -4.45
N LEU A 55 -11.90 -4.53 -5.15
CA LEU A 55 -11.85 -3.11 -4.86
C LEU A 55 -13.23 -2.45 -5.00
N ALA A 56 -13.99 -2.80 -6.04
CA ALA A 56 -15.34 -2.29 -6.26
C ALA A 56 -16.31 -2.75 -5.16
N LYS A 57 -16.27 -4.03 -4.78
CA LYS A 57 -17.10 -4.56 -3.66
C LYS A 57 -16.79 -3.87 -2.32
N ALA A 58 -15.56 -3.43 -2.13
CA ALA A 58 -15.14 -2.72 -0.92
C ALA A 58 -15.35 -1.20 -0.99
N GLY A 59 -15.94 -0.67 -2.07
CA GLY A 59 -16.27 0.74 -2.21
C GLY A 59 -15.12 1.65 -2.60
N PHE A 60 -13.98 1.12 -3.02
CA PHE A 60 -12.88 1.92 -3.58
C PHE A 60 -13.13 2.33 -5.03
N LEU A 61 -13.83 1.46 -5.77
CA LEU A 61 -14.16 1.66 -7.17
C LEU A 61 -15.67 1.58 -7.39
N ARG A 62 -16.11 2.23 -8.45
CA ARG A 62 -17.42 2.06 -9.04
C ARG A 62 -17.25 1.47 -10.44
N SER A 63 -18.06 0.46 -10.79
CA SER A 63 -18.10 -0.11 -12.12
C SER A 63 -19.19 0.56 -12.95
N GLU A 64 -18.88 0.91 -14.19
CA GLU A 64 -19.85 1.37 -15.18
C GLU A 64 -20.05 0.30 -16.25
N HIS A 65 -21.32 0.09 -16.63
CA HIS A 65 -21.72 -0.87 -17.63
C HIS A 65 -21.94 -0.17 -18.98
N GLY A 66 -21.76 -0.89 -20.05
CA GLY A 66 -22.00 -0.40 -21.41
C GLY A 66 -20.78 -0.55 -22.32
N THR A 67 -20.89 -0.05 -23.55
CA THR A 67 -19.86 -0.16 -24.61
C THR A 67 -18.54 0.51 -24.20
N ASN A 68 -18.61 1.57 -23.38
CA ASN A 68 -17.48 2.29 -22.80
C ASN A 68 -17.40 2.05 -21.29
N GLY A 69 -17.90 0.91 -20.81
CA GLY A 69 -17.90 0.56 -19.40
C GLY A 69 -16.50 0.29 -18.86
N GLY A 70 -16.33 0.46 -17.57
CA GLY A 70 -15.04 0.28 -16.90
C GLY A 70 -15.13 0.55 -15.41
N TYR A 71 -14.03 0.96 -14.86
CA TYR A 71 -13.89 1.30 -13.45
C TYR A 71 -13.50 2.76 -13.29
N LEU A 72 -14.01 3.37 -12.21
CA LEU A 72 -13.59 4.69 -11.76
C LEU A 72 -13.50 4.70 -10.24
N LEU A 73 -12.76 5.65 -9.70
CA LEU A 73 -12.67 5.83 -8.25
C LEU A 73 -14.03 6.23 -7.69
N ALA A 74 -14.44 5.56 -6.62
CA ALA A 74 -15.65 5.89 -5.87
C ALA A 74 -15.34 6.85 -4.70
N ARG A 75 -14.07 6.99 -4.32
CA ARG A 75 -13.57 7.86 -3.24
C ARG A 75 -12.50 8.79 -3.80
N ASP A 76 -12.29 9.93 -3.14
CA ASP A 76 -11.15 10.81 -3.44
C ASP A 76 -9.83 10.04 -3.23
N PRO A 77 -8.86 10.10 -4.17
CA PRO A 77 -7.57 9.44 -4.02
C PRO A 77 -6.76 9.92 -2.81
N ARG A 78 -7.10 11.08 -2.23
CA ARG A 78 -6.54 11.57 -0.95
C ARG A 78 -7.00 10.75 0.25
N ASP A 79 -8.20 10.17 0.16
CA ASP A 79 -8.84 9.41 1.24
C ASP A 79 -8.62 7.90 1.13
N ILE A 80 -7.81 7.46 0.17
CA ILE A 80 -7.45 6.05 -0.03
C ILE A 80 -5.99 5.86 0.32
N THR A 81 -5.73 5.16 1.43
CA THR A 81 -4.36 4.89 1.87
C THR A 81 -3.80 3.57 1.34
N ALA A 82 -2.48 3.48 1.19
CA ALA A 82 -1.81 2.24 0.82
C ALA A 82 -2.14 1.11 1.80
N LEU A 83 -2.22 1.42 3.09
CA LEU A 83 -2.53 0.44 4.13
C LEU A 83 -3.92 -0.18 3.94
N GLU A 84 -4.95 0.62 3.63
CA GLU A 84 -6.30 0.12 3.39
C GLU A 84 -6.34 -0.85 2.21
N VAL A 85 -5.68 -0.47 1.11
CA VAL A 85 -5.64 -1.29 -0.11
C VAL A 85 -4.90 -2.62 0.14
N ILE A 86 -3.75 -2.57 0.79
CA ILE A 86 -2.97 -3.77 1.12
C ILE A 86 -3.77 -4.68 2.06
N ARG A 87 -4.37 -4.14 3.11
CA ARG A 87 -5.21 -4.92 4.03
C ARG A 87 -6.41 -5.54 3.35
N LEU A 88 -7.03 -4.84 2.42
CA LEU A 88 -8.13 -5.40 1.65
C LEU A 88 -7.68 -6.59 0.81
N ILE A 89 -6.53 -6.50 0.12
CA ILE A 89 -6.10 -7.50 -0.85
C ILE A 89 -5.42 -8.69 -0.18
N ASP A 90 -4.45 -8.43 0.69
CA ASP A 90 -3.58 -9.43 1.31
C ASP A 90 -4.00 -9.81 2.72
N GLY A 91 -4.90 -9.03 3.34
CA GLY A 91 -5.24 -9.18 4.74
C GLY A 91 -4.33 -8.38 5.68
N PRO A 92 -4.42 -8.64 6.99
CA PRO A 92 -3.64 -7.90 7.98
C PRO A 92 -2.15 -8.13 7.80
N ILE A 93 -1.39 -7.05 8.00
CA ILE A 93 0.07 -7.05 7.86
C ILE A 93 0.68 -7.38 9.22
N PHE A 94 1.55 -8.37 9.27
CA PHE A 94 2.29 -8.71 10.48
C PHE A 94 3.79 -8.82 10.18
N LEU A 95 4.61 -8.21 11.02
CA LEU A 95 6.07 -8.32 10.91
C LEU A 95 6.55 -9.68 11.44
N THR A 96 5.91 -10.16 12.50
CA THR A 96 6.20 -11.45 13.15
C THR A 96 4.91 -12.15 13.54
N SER A 97 4.95 -13.46 13.71
CA SER A 97 3.79 -14.25 14.13
C SER A 97 3.26 -13.91 15.52
N CYS A 98 4.10 -13.35 16.40
CA CYS A 98 3.65 -12.96 17.75
C CYS A 98 2.71 -11.74 17.76
N PHE A 99 2.52 -11.04 16.64
CA PHE A 99 1.57 -9.92 16.52
C PHE A 99 0.26 -10.32 15.85
N THR A 100 0.09 -11.59 15.49
CA THR A 100 -1.18 -12.10 14.97
C THR A 100 -2.18 -12.30 16.11
N GLU A 101 -3.48 -12.28 15.81
CA GLU A 101 -4.56 -12.51 16.79
C GLU A 101 -4.43 -13.86 17.52
N HIS A 102 -3.79 -14.84 16.89
CA HIS A 102 -3.55 -16.18 17.43
C HIS A 102 -2.08 -16.44 17.77
N GLY A 103 -1.26 -15.37 17.80
CA GLY A 103 0.17 -15.46 18.01
C GLY A 103 0.56 -15.89 19.41
N MET A 104 0.44 -17.17 19.72
CA MET A 104 1.00 -17.76 20.94
C MET A 104 2.49 -18.03 20.72
N CYS A 105 3.33 -17.22 21.38
CA CYS A 105 4.77 -17.44 21.41
C CYS A 105 5.15 -18.01 22.78
N SER A 106 5.76 -19.18 22.81
CA SER A 106 6.25 -19.82 24.04
C SER A 106 7.31 -19.00 24.79
N HIS A 107 7.94 -18.05 24.07
CA HIS A 107 8.96 -17.16 24.64
C HIS A 107 8.46 -15.78 25.01
N SER A 108 7.14 -15.53 24.94
CA SER A 108 6.55 -14.17 25.12
C SER A 108 6.96 -13.48 26.42
N GLU A 109 7.06 -14.22 27.54
CA GLU A 109 7.39 -13.69 28.85
C GLU A 109 8.89 -13.30 28.99
N ARG A 110 9.77 -13.88 28.19
CA ARG A 110 11.22 -13.68 28.23
C ARG A 110 11.78 -13.03 26.97
N CYS A 111 10.92 -12.55 26.09
CA CYS A 111 11.31 -12.01 24.78
C CYS A 111 11.75 -10.55 24.90
N SER A 112 13.05 -10.32 24.89
CA SER A 112 13.63 -8.96 24.93
C SER A 112 13.46 -8.17 23.65
N VAL A 113 13.14 -8.83 22.50
CA VAL A 113 12.99 -8.18 21.19
C VAL A 113 11.54 -7.91 20.81
N ARG A 114 10.58 -8.38 21.59
CA ARG A 114 9.16 -8.22 21.27
C ARG A 114 8.76 -6.75 21.20
N GLU A 115 9.11 -5.98 22.22
CA GLU A 115 8.73 -4.56 22.30
C GLU A 115 9.42 -3.70 21.21
N PRO A 116 10.73 -3.83 20.96
CA PRO A 116 11.38 -3.18 19.83
C PRO A 116 10.70 -3.50 18.49
N LEU A 117 10.39 -4.78 18.23
CA LEU A 117 9.74 -5.19 16.99
C LEU A 117 8.28 -4.69 16.88
N ARG A 118 7.58 -4.53 18.00
CA ARG A 118 6.25 -3.93 18.02
C ARG A 118 6.31 -2.47 17.54
N LYS A 119 7.28 -1.70 18.03
CA LYS A 119 7.48 -0.30 17.59
C LYS A 119 7.77 -0.22 16.09
N VAL A 120 8.60 -1.11 15.56
CA VAL A 120 8.89 -1.20 14.11
C VAL A 120 7.61 -1.53 13.34
N HIS A 121 6.85 -2.52 13.80
CA HIS A 121 5.58 -2.91 13.18
C HIS A 121 4.59 -1.72 13.12
N GLU A 122 4.38 -1.04 14.24
CA GLU A 122 3.51 0.14 14.31
C GLU A 122 4.02 1.28 13.42
N GLY A 123 5.34 1.47 13.36
CA GLY A 123 5.97 2.44 12.46
C GLY A 123 5.66 2.14 10.99
N ILE A 124 5.78 0.89 10.57
CA ILE A 124 5.44 0.46 9.20
C ILE A 124 3.95 0.71 8.91
N LEU A 125 3.05 0.33 9.81
CA LEU A 125 1.61 0.56 9.62
C LEU A 125 1.29 2.05 9.51
N ARG A 126 1.93 2.89 10.33
CA ARG A 126 1.77 4.35 10.29
C ARG A 126 2.28 4.93 8.96
N LEU A 127 3.44 4.51 8.48
CA LEU A 127 3.94 4.93 7.17
C LEU A 127 2.97 4.59 6.06
N LEU A 128 2.50 3.34 6.00
CA LEU A 128 1.54 2.91 4.97
C LEU A 128 0.17 3.60 5.10
N SER A 129 -0.23 4.03 6.30
CA SER A 129 -1.47 4.79 6.49
C SER A 129 -1.36 6.26 6.08
N ASN A 130 -0.16 6.80 6.01
CA ASN A 130 0.08 8.18 5.60
C ASN A 130 0.30 8.33 4.08
N ILE A 131 0.60 7.24 3.37
CA ILE A 131 0.77 7.26 1.92
C ILE A 131 -0.61 7.05 1.27
N THR A 132 -1.07 8.03 0.51
CA THR A 132 -2.34 7.99 -0.22
C THR A 132 -2.15 7.60 -1.68
N ILE A 133 -3.25 7.25 -2.35
CA ILE A 133 -3.20 7.02 -3.81
C ILE A 133 -2.83 8.31 -4.55
N LEU A 134 -3.23 9.48 -4.04
CA LEU A 134 -2.82 10.76 -4.63
C LEU A 134 -1.30 10.94 -4.56
N ASP A 135 -0.67 10.65 -3.42
CA ASP A 135 0.79 10.78 -3.27
C ASP A 135 1.54 9.91 -4.29
N MET A 136 0.98 8.75 -4.64
CA MET A 136 1.55 7.86 -5.65
C MET A 136 1.41 8.39 -7.09
N THR A 137 0.55 9.40 -7.35
CA THR A 137 0.40 9.99 -8.69
C THR A 137 1.50 11.01 -9.01
N HIS A 138 2.15 11.57 -8.00
CA HIS A 138 3.28 12.46 -8.18
C HIS A 138 4.54 11.62 -8.41
N ASP A 139 5.25 11.89 -9.49
CA ASP A 139 6.53 11.21 -9.82
C ASP A 139 7.71 11.72 -8.94
N ASP A 140 7.42 12.42 -7.85
CA ASP A 140 8.43 12.87 -6.91
C ASP A 140 9.08 11.68 -6.19
N PRO A 141 10.41 11.60 -6.16
CA PRO A 141 11.16 10.45 -5.65
C PRO A 141 11.10 10.26 -4.13
N ALA A 142 10.33 11.07 -3.41
CA ALA A 142 10.05 10.84 -1.99
C ALA A 142 8.71 11.44 -1.62
N PRO A 143 7.82 10.74 -0.89
CA PRO A 143 6.77 11.41 -0.16
C PRO A 143 7.44 12.41 0.78
N ALA A 144 7.18 13.70 0.57
CA ALA A 144 7.58 14.75 1.49
C ALA A 144 6.86 14.52 2.82
N GLY A 145 7.45 13.74 3.71
CA GLY A 145 6.74 13.42 4.93
C GLY A 145 7.53 12.83 6.06
N ILE A 146 8.69 12.26 5.85
CA ILE A 146 9.60 11.92 6.95
C ILE A 146 11.02 12.02 6.41
N PRO A 147 11.79 13.08 6.79
CA PRO A 147 13.22 13.11 6.51
C PRO A 147 13.85 11.82 7.06
N PRO A 148 14.83 11.21 6.37
CA PRO A 148 15.51 10.01 6.86
C PRO A 148 15.99 10.15 8.31
N GLU A 149 16.29 11.35 8.75
CA GLU A 149 16.69 11.72 10.10
C GLU A 149 15.59 11.50 11.14
N GLN A 150 14.31 11.69 10.80
CA GLN A 150 13.18 11.43 11.70
C GLN A 150 12.80 9.96 11.83
N LEU A 151 13.18 9.11 10.90
CA LEU A 151 13.04 7.66 11.04
C LEU A 151 13.87 7.12 12.23
N TYR A 152 14.96 7.79 12.56
CA TYR A 152 15.81 7.45 13.70
C TYR A 152 15.25 7.97 15.04
N GLU A 153 14.51 9.07 15.03
CA GLU A 153 13.88 9.62 16.25
C GLU A 153 12.63 8.85 16.69
N LEU A 154 11.89 8.24 15.75
CA LEU A 154 10.74 7.39 16.07
C LEU A 154 11.14 6.04 16.71
N GLY A 155 12.40 5.68 16.61
CA GLY A 155 12.99 4.48 17.22
C GLY A 155 13.59 4.71 18.62
N GLY A 156 13.27 5.80 19.30
CA GLY A 156 13.66 6.16 20.67
C GLY A 156 14.84 5.40 21.26
N GLY A 157 16.06 5.89 21.07
CA GLY A 157 17.21 5.52 21.91
C GLY A 157 18.32 4.72 21.22
N LEU A 158 19.43 5.39 20.99
CA LEU A 158 20.80 4.88 20.88
C LEU A 158 21.11 3.80 19.81
N ILE A 159 21.41 4.27 18.62
CA ILE A 159 22.56 3.68 17.90
C ILE A 159 23.49 4.85 17.58
N ALA A 160 24.67 4.85 18.20
CA ALA A 160 25.73 5.83 18.02
C ALA A 160 26.22 5.82 16.55
N PRO A 161 26.57 6.98 15.96
CA PRO A 161 27.17 7.05 14.64
C PRO A 161 28.63 6.58 14.73
N GLY A 162 28.91 5.36 14.30
CA GLY A 162 30.30 4.89 14.35
C GLY A 162 30.55 3.47 13.87
N LEU A 163 30.13 3.13 12.67
CA LEU A 163 30.69 1.98 11.96
C LEU A 163 31.06 2.39 10.55
N ARG A 164 32.25 3.02 10.44
CA ARG A 164 32.94 3.13 9.17
C ARG A 164 33.31 1.74 8.69
N ASN A 165 32.86 1.39 7.49
CA ASN A 165 33.38 0.26 6.71
C ASN A 165 34.90 0.28 6.74
N LYS A 166 35.51 -0.77 7.28
CA LYS A 166 36.86 -1.18 6.88
C LYS A 166 36.72 -2.27 5.83
N THR A 167 37.09 -1.88 4.62
CA THR A 167 37.43 -2.74 3.49
C THR A 167 38.53 -3.72 3.90
N ILE A 168 38.34 -5.01 3.68
CA ILE A 168 39.34 -5.98 3.27
C ILE A 168 38.70 -6.83 2.19
#